data_08b5ce5edc3adddd6c37e071001e18b7
#
_entry.id   08b5ce5edc3adddd6c37e071001e18b7
#
_cell.length_a   1.000
_cell.length_b   1.000
_cell.length_c   1.000
_cell.angle_alpha   90.00
_cell.angle_beta   90.00
_cell.angle_gamma   90.00
#
_symmetry.space_group_name_H-M   'P 1'
#
loop_
_entity.id
_entity.type
_entity.pdbx_description
1 polymer ?
#
loop_
_entity_poly.entity_id
_entity_poly.type
_entity_poly.pdbx_seq_one_letter_code
_entity_poly.pdbx_strand_id
1 'polypeptide(L)'
;MATIKRIGFGQVEPNHLSAQRTSQIYAQLPVNTGINILENGQYVKYDYASQEVNLTGAGEWMMVFNEVKLYDDKWRESYKDFAMIRENYVDKEMVPRVIKTNIGDIYTTNCVGAANTSGKAEYAGIELEVGDKLSVDKSTGYLVKNNDAEEFVWQVAKVYTMGDGQPAVKIQRIK
;
A
#
# COMPACT_ATOMS: atom_id res chain seq x y z
N MET A 1 8.93 -11.26 -17.79
CA MET A 1 9.08 -10.79 -16.39
C MET A 1 9.60 -9.37 -16.38
N ALA A 2 9.09 -8.53 -15.52
CA ALA A 2 9.64 -7.19 -15.30
C ALA A 2 10.03 -7.08 -13.83
N THR A 3 11.18 -6.48 -13.57
CA THR A 3 11.62 -6.19 -12.20
C THR A 3 10.97 -4.90 -11.74
N ILE A 4 10.14 -5.00 -10.71
CA ILE A 4 9.54 -3.85 -10.06
C ILE A 4 10.46 -3.44 -8.91
N LYS A 5 11.27 -2.43 -9.18
CA LYS A 5 12.18 -1.83 -8.21
C LYS A 5 11.90 -0.34 -8.16
N ARG A 6 11.36 0.12 -7.05
CA ARG A 6 11.00 1.52 -6.86
C ARG A 6 12.16 2.34 -6.29
N ILE A 7 12.05 3.64 -6.49
CA ILE A 7 12.85 4.67 -5.85
C ILE A 7 11.86 5.49 -5.02
N GLY A 8 12.14 5.69 -3.73
CA GLY A 8 11.20 6.37 -2.85
C GLY A 8 10.11 5.46 -2.26
N PHE A 9 9.08 6.05 -1.70
CA PHE A 9 7.99 5.35 -1.00
C PHE A 9 6.96 4.77 -1.96
N GLY A 10 6.02 4.00 -1.40
CA GLY A 10 4.93 3.41 -2.14
C GLY A 10 4.02 4.43 -2.80
N GLN A 11 3.65 4.16 -4.05
CA GLN A 11 2.72 4.97 -4.82
C GLN A 11 1.52 4.14 -5.24
N VAL A 12 0.37 4.78 -5.30
CA VAL A 12 -0.89 4.21 -5.79
C VAL A 12 -1.51 5.14 -6.81
N GLU A 13 -1.82 4.61 -7.98
CA GLU A 13 -2.73 5.24 -8.94
C GLU A 13 -4.11 4.57 -8.81
N PRO A 14 -5.12 5.25 -8.28
CA PRO A 14 -6.43 4.66 -8.02
C PRO A 14 -7.27 4.61 -9.29
N ASN A 15 -6.97 3.69 -10.19
CA ASN A 15 -7.63 3.58 -11.50
C ASN A 15 -9.15 3.31 -11.36
N HIS A 16 -9.51 2.15 -10.82
CA HIS A 16 -10.87 1.70 -10.59
C HIS A 16 -11.03 1.20 -9.16
N LEU A 17 -10.52 1.96 -8.19
CA LEU A 17 -10.80 1.73 -6.79
C LEU A 17 -12.23 2.19 -6.49
N SER A 18 -13.01 1.30 -5.92
CA SER A 18 -14.40 1.58 -5.63
C SER A 18 -14.65 2.38 -4.36
N ALA A 19 -13.65 2.93 -3.71
CA ALA A 19 -13.76 3.75 -2.49
C ALA A 19 -14.69 4.99 -2.64
N GLN A 20 -15.78 4.83 -3.37
CA GLN A 20 -16.83 5.83 -3.61
C GLN A 20 -18.04 5.62 -2.70
N ARG A 21 -18.11 4.49 -2.01
CA ARG A 21 -19.22 4.22 -1.09
C ARG A 21 -18.89 4.74 0.30
N THR A 22 -19.90 5.22 0.99
CA THR A 22 -19.83 5.49 2.43
C THR A 22 -19.32 4.23 3.15
N SER A 23 -18.47 4.41 4.17
CA SER A 23 -17.90 3.32 4.97
C SER A 23 -16.79 2.47 4.31
N GLN A 24 -16.20 2.92 3.23
CA GLN A 24 -15.00 2.27 2.67
C GLN A 24 -13.69 2.92 3.07
N ILE A 25 -13.73 4.10 3.67
CA ILE A 25 -12.55 4.86 4.11
C ILE A 25 -12.58 4.97 5.62
N TYR A 26 -11.47 4.57 6.24
CA TYR A 26 -11.27 4.57 7.69
C TYR A 26 -10.07 5.45 8.03
N ALA A 27 -10.21 6.32 9.02
CA ALA A 27 -9.14 7.21 9.50
C ALA A 27 -9.38 7.56 10.98
N GLN A 28 -9.53 6.55 11.84
CA GLN A 28 -10.00 6.74 13.21
C GLN A 28 -9.09 6.13 14.27
N LEU A 29 -8.30 5.11 13.92
CA LEU A 29 -7.46 4.41 14.88
C LEU A 29 -5.98 4.73 14.66
N PRO A 30 -5.21 4.90 15.73
CA PRO A 30 -3.77 5.10 15.65
C PRO A 30 -3.05 3.81 15.25
N VAL A 31 -1.87 3.97 14.69
CA VAL A 31 -0.99 2.85 14.32
C VAL A 31 -0.31 2.29 15.56
N ASN A 32 -0.28 0.97 15.67
CA ASN A 32 0.52 0.25 16.67
C ASN A 32 1.95 0.78 16.74
N THR A 33 2.48 0.93 17.96
CA THR A 33 3.80 1.52 18.21
C THR A 33 4.97 0.74 17.60
N GLY A 34 4.79 -0.53 17.30
CA GLY A 34 5.79 -1.37 16.63
C GLY A 34 5.93 -1.12 15.12
N ILE A 35 5.01 -0.34 14.52
CA ILE A 35 5.07 0.02 13.10
C ILE A 35 5.68 1.41 12.97
N ASN A 36 6.89 1.47 12.42
CA ASN A 36 7.63 2.72 12.26
C ASN A 36 7.31 3.46 10.95
N ILE A 37 6.87 2.74 9.93
CA ILE A 37 6.59 3.28 8.60
C ILE A 37 5.31 2.67 8.06
N LEU A 38 4.44 3.51 7.49
CA LEU A 38 3.31 3.09 6.65
C LEU A 38 3.34 3.85 5.33
N GLU A 39 3.40 3.10 4.25
CA GLU A 39 3.47 3.64 2.89
C GLU A 39 2.13 3.52 2.17
N ASN A 40 1.87 4.39 1.21
CA ASN A 40 0.75 4.21 0.30
C ASN A 40 0.89 2.89 -0.48
N GLY A 41 -0.18 2.09 -0.48
CA GLY A 41 -0.18 0.77 -1.09
C GLY A 41 0.17 -0.39 -0.15
N GLN A 42 0.66 -0.12 1.07
CA GLN A 42 0.85 -1.11 2.12
C GLN A 42 -0.51 -1.49 2.73
N TYR A 43 -0.62 -2.70 3.24
CA TYR A 43 -1.85 -3.21 3.85
C TYR A 43 -1.74 -3.34 5.36
N VAL A 44 -2.81 -3.02 6.02
CA VAL A 44 -2.96 -3.09 7.48
C VAL A 44 -4.33 -3.63 7.85
N LYS A 45 -4.51 -3.93 9.13
CA LYS A 45 -5.80 -4.36 9.70
C LYS A 45 -6.26 -3.40 10.77
N TYR A 46 -7.57 -3.19 10.86
CA TYR A 46 -8.21 -2.50 11.97
C TYR A 46 -8.48 -3.50 13.09
N ASP A 47 -7.93 -3.24 14.25
CA ASP A 47 -8.17 -4.05 15.44
C ASP A 47 -8.92 -3.23 16.49
N TYR A 48 -10.21 -3.49 16.58
CA TYR A 48 -11.07 -2.81 17.57
C TYR A 48 -10.85 -3.30 19.00
N ALA A 49 -10.26 -4.47 19.19
CA ALA A 49 -9.97 -4.99 20.54
C ALA A 49 -8.80 -4.23 21.17
N SER A 50 -7.76 -3.95 20.40
CA SER A 50 -6.63 -3.13 20.83
C SER A 50 -6.80 -1.63 20.55
N GLN A 51 -7.87 -1.23 19.82
CA GLN A 51 -8.12 0.15 19.40
C GLN A 51 -6.98 0.75 18.56
N GLU A 52 -6.38 -0.05 17.70
CA GLU A 52 -5.24 0.36 16.87
C GLU A 52 -5.27 -0.26 15.47
N VAL A 53 -4.44 0.28 14.58
CA VAL A 53 -4.11 -0.28 13.27
C VAL A 53 -2.84 -1.11 13.40
N ASN A 54 -2.90 -2.38 13.02
CA ASN A 54 -1.77 -3.30 13.13
C ASN A 54 -1.72 -4.30 11.96
N LEU A 55 -0.85 -5.31 12.05
CA LEU A 55 -0.69 -6.37 11.04
C LEU A 55 -1.30 -7.71 11.47
N THR A 56 -1.73 -7.85 12.73
CA THR A 56 -2.12 -9.13 13.35
C THR A 56 -3.58 -9.21 13.73
N GLY A 57 -4.32 -8.10 13.70
CA GLY A 57 -5.74 -8.03 14.04
C GLY A 57 -6.63 -9.00 13.27
N ALA A 58 -7.82 -9.25 13.79
CA ALA A 58 -8.79 -10.17 13.20
C ALA A 58 -9.52 -9.62 11.96
N GLY A 59 -9.42 -8.31 11.70
CA GLY A 59 -10.07 -7.64 10.57
C GLY A 59 -9.52 -8.05 9.20
N GLU A 60 -10.20 -7.63 8.16
CA GLU A 60 -9.69 -7.80 6.79
C GLU A 60 -8.53 -6.84 6.51
N TRP A 61 -7.76 -7.15 5.48
CA TRP A 61 -6.70 -6.28 4.99
C TRP A 61 -7.29 -5.05 4.31
N MET A 62 -6.81 -3.87 4.70
CA MET A 62 -7.16 -2.58 4.12
C MET A 62 -5.92 -1.87 3.62
N MET A 63 -6.01 -1.23 2.46
CA MET A 63 -4.90 -0.54 1.83
C MET A 63 -4.70 0.84 2.43
N VAL A 64 -3.49 1.16 2.80
CA VAL A 64 -3.09 2.52 3.21
C VAL A 64 -3.08 3.42 1.98
N PHE A 65 -3.82 4.50 2.02
CA PHE A 65 -3.85 5.52 0.99
C PHE A 65 -4.08 6.91 1.58
N ASN A 66 -3.01 7.59 1.91
CA ASN A 66 -3.02 8.96 2.37
C ASN A 66 -2.91 9.91 1.17
N GLU A 67 -3.65 11.01 1.20
CA GLU A 67 -3.52 12.04 0.18
C GLU A 67 -2.17 12.76 0.31
N VAL A 68 -1.47 12.88 -0.80
CA VAL A 68 -0.28 13.72 -0.88
C VAL A 68 -0.74 15.16 -1.13
N LYS A 69 -0.66 15.99 -0.10
CA LYS A 69 -0.97 17.42 -0.20
C LYS A 69 0.30 18.20 -0.50
N LEU A 70 0.62 18.34 -1.76
CA LEU A 70 1.68 19.23 -2.23
C LEU A 70 1.06 20.54 -2.69
N TYR A 71 1.44 21.63 -2.04
CA TYR A 71 0.96 22.98 -2.36
C TYR A 71 1.80 23.66 -3.44
N ASP A 72 2.91 23.07 -3.84
CA ASP A 72 3.81 23.57 -4.87
C ASP A 72 3.65 22.74 -6.14
N ASP A 73 3.13 23.36 -7.19
CA ASP A 73 2.89 22.71 -8.48
C ASP A 73 4.19 22.20 -9.15
N LYS A 74 5.33 22.81 -8.84
CA LYS A 74 6.64 22.43 -9.37
C LYS A 74 7.08 21.03 -8.92
N TRP A 75 6.64 20.60 -7.73
CA TRP A 75 7.02 19.30 -7.13
C TRP A 75 5.90 18.26 -7.26
N ARG A 76 4.72 18.68 -7.66
CA ARG A 76 3.50 17.86 -7.70
C ARG A 76 3.59 16.65 -8.61
N GLU A 77 4.36 16.75 -9.68
CA GLU A 77 4.57 15.63 -10.62
C GLU A 77 5.69 14.69 -10.18
N SER A 78 6.62 15.17 -9.36
CA SER A 78 7.83 14.44 -8.98
C SER A 78 7.72 13.67 -7.66
N TYR A 79 6.76 14.01 -6.80
CA TYR A 79 6.62 13.41 -5.47
C TYR A 79 5.19 12.93 -5.24
N LYS A 80 4.84 11.81 -5.87
CA LYS A 80 3.56 11.11 -5.64
C LYS A 80 3.66 10.03 -4.57
N ASP A 81 4.86 9.72 -4.15
CA ASP A 81 5.15 8.79 -3.08
C ASP A 81 4.85 9.41 -1.71
N PHE A 82 4.31 8.62 -0.81
CA PHE A 82 4.01 9.07 0.53
C PHE A 82 4.21 7.95 1.56
N ALA A 83 4.82 8.31 2.67
CA ALA A 83 4.89 7.47 3.86
C ALA A 83 4.61 8.30 5.12
N MET A 84 3.91 7.69 6.06
CA MET A 84 3.88 8.13 7.44
C MET A 84 5.07 7.51 8.17
N ILE A 85 5.97 8.34 8.70
CA ILE A 85 7.17 7.92 9.42
C ILE A 85 7.00 8.33 10.88
N ARG A 86 7.13 7.38 11.80
CA ARG A 86 6.85 7.61 13.22
C ARG A 86 7.63 8.77 13.84
N GLU A 87 8.86 8.96 13.44
CA GLU A 87 9.70 10.06 13.93
C GLU A 87 9.07 11.45 13.69
N ASN A 88 8.20 11.57 12.68
CA ASN A 88 7.49 12.82 12.38
C ASN A 88 6.22 13.03 13.23
N TYR A 89 5.90 12.08 14.12
CA TYR A 89 4.69 12.06 14.95
C TYR A 89 5.02 11.96 16.44
N VAL A 90 6.10 12.61 16.90
CA VAL A 90 6.63 12.50 18.29
C VAL A 90 5.58 12.89 19.35
N ASP A 91 4.77 13.91 19.06
CA ASP A 91 3.73 14.42 19.97
C ASP A 91 2.30 14.23 19.44
N LYS A 92 2.12 13.36 18.44
CA LYS A 92 0.83 13.15 17.76
C LYS A 92 0.64 11.67 17.46
N GLU A 93 -0.60 11.26 17.42
CA GLU A 93 -0.96 9.93 16.95
C GLU A 93 -0.76 9.82 15.43
N MET A 94 -0.18 8.73 15.00
CA MET A 94 -0.04 8.38 13.60
C MET A 94 -1.33 7.67 13.15
N VAL A 95 -2.28 8.42 12.59
CA VAL A 95 -3.59 7.90 12.15
C VAL A 95 -3.62 7.81 10.63
N PRO A 96 -3.52 6.63 10.03
CA PRO A 96 -3.52 6.46 8.60
C PRO A 96 -4.94 6.51 8.04
N ARG A 97 -5.06 7.01 6.81
CA ARG A 97 -6.24 6.80 5.99
C ARG A 97 -6.11 5.46 5.27
N VAL A 98 -7.05 4.55 5.49
CA VAL A 98 -7.06 3.23 4.87
C VAL A 98 -8.34 3.01 4.08
N ILE A 99 -8.25 2.22 3.03
CA ILE A 99 -9.36 1.91 2.13
C ILE A 99 -9.65 0.41 2.19
N LYS A 100 -10.91 0.10 2.44
CA LYS A 100 -11.46 -1.24 2.26
C LYS A 100 -11.67 -1.47 0.76
N THR A 101 -10.96 -2.44 0.19
CA THR A 101 -11.08 -2.81 -1.22
C THR A 101 -12.13 -3.89 -1.43
N ASN A 102 -12.68 -3.99 -2.66
CA ASN A 102 -13.63 -5.02 -3.05
C ASN A 102 -13.04 -5.91 -4.15
N ILE A 103 -13.59 -7.11 -4.29
CA ILE A 103 -13.30 -7.96 -5.45
C ILE A 103 -13.67 -7.19 -6.72
N GLY A 104 -12.75 -7.17 -7.68
CA GLY A 104 -12.89 -6.40 -8.91
C GLY A 104 -12.21 -5.02 -8.90
N ASP A 105 -11.83 -4.48 -7.74
CA ASP A 105 -11.09 -3.23 -7.66
C ASP A 105 -9.75 -3.33 -8.39
N ILE A 106 -9.39 -2.26 -9.09
CA ILE A 106 -8.15 -2.18 -9.87
C ILE A 106 -7.40 -0.91 -9.48
N TYR A 107 -6.12 -1.04 -9.21
CA TYR A 107 -5.23 0.11 -9.05
C TYR A 107 -3.81 -0.20 -9.51
N THR A 108 -3.00 0.84 -9.71
CA THR A 108 -1.59 0.73 -10.09
C THR A 108 -0.72 1.08 -8.88
N THR A 109 0.31 0.27 -8.64
CA THR A 109 1.24 0.51 -7.53
C THR A 109 2.64 -0.02 -7.82
N ASN A 110 3.63 0.59 -7.20
CA ASN A 110 4.99 0.09 -7.06
C ASN A 110 5.27 -0.48 -5.65
N CYS A 111 4.28 -0.43 -4.77
CA CYS A 111 4.38 -0.90 -3.37
C CYS A 111 4.23 -2.43 -3.29
N VAL A 112 5.16 -3.13 -3.91
CA VAL A 112 5.23 -4.59 -3.99
C VAL A 112 6.65 -5.08 -3.67
N GLY A 113 6.77 -6.27 -3.08
CA GLY A 113 8.06 -6.90 -2.78
C GLY A 113 8.55 -6.65 -1.36
N ALA A 114 9.85 -6.37 -1.18
CA ALA A 114 10.45 -6.24 0.14
C ALA A 114 10.01 -4.99 0.89
N ALA A 115 9.85 -5.14 2.20
CA ALA A 115 9.52 -4.06 3.11
C ALA A 115 10.66 -3.04 3.22
N ASN A 116 10.29 -1.77 3.36
CA ASN A 116 11.22 -0.74 3.81
C ASN A 116 11.26 -0.73 5.35
N THR A 117 12.32 -1.28 5.92
CA THR A 117 12.49 -1.34 7.37
C THR A 117 13.31 -0.19 7.94
N SER A 118 13.98 0.60 7.09
CA SER A 118 14.97 1.58 7.52
C SER A 118 14.57 3.05 7.33
N GLY A 119 13.37 3.33 6.81
CA GLY A 119 12.98 4.70 6.43
C GLY A 119 13.75 5.27 5.24
N LYS A 120 14.54 4.43 4.56
CA LYS A 120 15.29 4.79 3.35
C LYS A 120 14.66 4.15 2.13
N ALA A 121 14.77 4.82 1.00
CA ALA A 121 14.25 4.36 -0.28
C ALA A 121 15.09 3.23 -0.93
N GLU A 122 15.53 2.26 -0.14
CA GLU A 122 16.27 1.10 -0.62
C GLU A 122 15.38 -0.14 -0.57
N TYR A 123 14.96 -0.62 -1.74
CA TYR A 123 14.09 -1.77 -1.89
C TYR A 123 14.74 -2.85 -2.73
N ALA A 124 14.58 -4.10 -2.31
CA ALA A 124 14.83 -5.23 -3.19
C ALA A 124 13.77 -5.24 -4.29
N GLY A 125 14.19 -5.40 -5.55
CA GLY A 125 13.26 -5.56 -6.66
C GLY A 125 12.52 -6.89 -6.58
N ILE A 126 11.31 -6.93 -7.12
CA ILE A 126 10.52 -8.15 -7.32
C ILE A 126 10.25 -8.33 -8.82
N GLU A 127 10.41 -9.55 -9.32
CA GLU A 127 10.09 -9.87 -10.70
C GLU A 127 8.64 -10.32 -10.83
N LEU A 128 7.88 -9.59 -11.64
CA LEU A 128 6.46 -9.84 -11.88
C LEU A 128 6.14 -9.89 -13.38
N GLU A 129 5.13 -10.70 -13.71
CA GLU A 129 4.53 -10.78 -15.04
C GLU A 129 3.00 -10.78 -14.96
N VAL A 130 2.35 -10.53 -16.10
CA VAL A 130 0.89 -10.57 -16.18
C VAL A 130 0.39 -11.96 -15.80
N GLY A 131 -0.63 -11.99 -14.93
CA GLY A 131 -1.20 -13.24 -14.41
C GLY A 131 -0.64 -13.65 -13.05
N ASP A 132 0.52 -13.13 -12.63
CA ASP A 132 1.06 -13.42 -11.29
C ASP A 132 0.06 -13.01 -10.21
N LYS A 133 0.05 -13.79 -9.14
CA LYS A 133 -0.80 -13.56 -7.99
C LYS A 133 0.00 -13.01 -6.82
N LEU A 134 -0.60 -12.07 -6.14
CA LEU A 134 -0.01 -11.38 -5.00
C LEU A 134 -0.93 -11.51 -3.79
N SER A 135 -0.34 -11.70 -2.63
CA SER A 135 -1.03 -11.62 -1.34
C SER A 135 -0.26 -10.74 -0.36
N VAL A 136 -0.89 -10.40 0.74
CA VAL A 136 -0.25 -9.58 1.78
C VAL A 136 0.70 -10.43 2.61
N ASP A 137 1.94 -10.03 2.71
CA ASP A 137 2.87 -10.54 3.72
C ASP A 137 2.39 -10.10 5.11
N LYS A 138 2.03 -11.06 5.94
CA LYS A 138 1.44 -10.83 7.27
C LYS A 138 2.41 -10.16 8.26
N SER A 139 3.70 -10.20 7.99
CA SER A 139 4.72 -9.59 8.84
C SER A 139 5.00 -8.12 8.50
N THR A 140 4.72 -7.73 7.26
CA THR A 140 5.15 -6.42 6.74
C THR A 140 4.02 -5.60 6.12
N GLY A 141 2.92 -6.24 5.73
CA GLY A 141 1.81 -5.57 5.04
C GLY A 141 2.04 -5.29 3.56
N TYR A 142 3.16 -5.71 2.98
CA TYR A 142 3.44 -5.53 1.55
C TYR A 142 2.85 -6.65 0.71
N LEU A 143 2.53 -6.34 -0.54
CA LEU A 143 2.13 -7.36 -1.51
C LEU A 143 3.37 -8.12 -2.01
N VAL A 144 3.34 -9.44 -1.87
CA VAL A 144 4.38 -10.36 -2.32
C VAL A 144 3.79 -11.43 -3.25
N LYS A 145 4.65 -12.03 -4.09
CA LYS A 145 4.22 -13.11 -4.99
C LYS A 145 3.75 -14.32 -4.18
N ASN A 146 2.60 -14.85 -4.52
CA ASN A 146 1.97 -15.97 -3.82
C ASN A 146 1.22 -16.91 -4.78
N ASN A 147 0.78 -18.05 -4.27
CA ASN A 147 0.21 -19.19 -4.99
C ASN A 147 -1.26 -19.52 -4.64
N ASP A 148 -2.14 -18.55 -4.51
CA ASP A 148 -3.59 -18.75 -4.31
C ASP A 148 -4.10 -19.25 -2.96
N ALA A 149 -3.22 -19.64 -2.03
CA ALA A 149 -3.65 -20.23 -0.75
C ALA A 149 -4.32 -19.21 0.21
N GLU A 150 -4.14 -17.91 -0.04
CA GLU A 150 -4.65 -16.86 0.83
C GLU A 150 -6.09 -16.44 0.48
N GLU A 151 -6.80 -15.91 1.46
CA GLU A 151 -8.18 -15.41 1.27
C GLU A 151 -8.25 -14.04 0.61
N PHE A 152 -7.13 -13.32 0.56
CA PHE A 152 -7.00 -11.96 0.03
C PHE A 152 -5.95 -11.96 -1.08
N VAL A 153 -6.40 -11.97 -2.34
CA VAL A 153 -5.51 -12.16 -3.49
C VAL A 153 -5.75 -11.09 -4.54
N TRP A 154 -4.63 -10.56 -5.03
CA TRP A 154 -4.55 -9.67 -6.18
C TRP A 154 -3.90 -10.39 -7.36
N GLN A 155 -4.30 -10.04 -8.57
CA GLN A 155 -3.68 -10.54 -9.80
C GLN A 155 -3.08 -9.40 -10.60
N VAL A 156 -1.87 -9.59 -11.12
CA VAL A 156 -1.21 -8.64 -12.01
C VAL A 156 -1.93 -8.63 -13.35
N ALA A 157 -2.62 -7.52 -13.65
CA ALA A 157 -3.33 -7.30 -14.90
C ALA A 157 -2.44 -6.70 -15.99
N LYS A 158 -1.43 -5.90 -15.59
CA LYS A 158 -0.50 -5.24 -16.52
C LYS A 158 0.77 -4.85 -15.78
N VAL A 159 1.92 -5.03 -16.43
CA VAL A 159 3.15 -4.33 -16.05
C VAL A 159 3.10 -2.92 -16.63
N TYR A 160 3.48 -1.93 -15.85
CA TYR A 160 3.23 -0.53 -16.13
C TYR A 160 4.44 0.33 -15.76
N THR A 161 4.60 1.45 -16.45
CA THR A 161 5.54 2.51 -16.07
C THR A 161 4.73 3.73 -15.65
N MET A 162 4.91 4.19 -14.43
CA MET A 162 4.21 5.34 -13.87
C MET A 162 4.66 6.64 -14.55
N GLY A 163 3.91 7.72 -14.34
CA GLY A 163 4.19 9.00 -14.95
C GLY A 163 5.55 9.62 -14.59
N ASP A 164 6.13 9.22 -13.46
CA ASP A 164 7.47 9.61 -13.01
C ASP A 164 8.60 8.67 -13.52
N GLY A 165 8.26 7.72 -14.40
CA GLY A 165 9.20 6.76 -14.97
C GLY A 165 9.47 5.51 -14.12
N GLN A 166 8.87 5.37 -12.94
CA GLN A 166 9.07 4.21 -12.09
C GLN A 166 8.31 2.98 -12.61
N PRO A 167 8.90 1.77 -12.51
CA PRO A 167 8.18 0.54 -12.84
C PRO A 167 7.10 0.27 -11.77
N ALA A 168 5.94 -0.18 -12.22
CA ALA A 168 4.82 -0.53 -11.37
C ALA A 168 4.00 -1.67 -11.97
N VAL A 169 3.02 -2.15 -11.23
CA VAL A 169 2.02 -3.10 -11.71
C VAL A 169 0.63 -2.56 -11.52
N LYS A 170 -0.22 -2.79 -12.52
CA LYS A 170 -1.67 -2.67 -12.37
C LYS A 170 -2.19 -4.01 -11.89
N ILE A 171 -2.88 -4.00 -10.78
CA ILE A 171 -3.40 -5.21 -10.14
C ILE A 171 -4.91 -5.14 -9.95
N GLN A 172 -5.55 -6.30 -9.98
CA GLN A 172 -6.98 -6.46 -9.72
C GLN A 172 -7.19 -7.39 -8.54
N ARG A 173 -8.07 -7.02 -7.61
CA ARG A 173 -8.48 -7.90 -6.53
C ARG A 173 -9.39 -9.00 -7.08
N ILE A 174 -9.00 -10.26 -6.87
CA ILE A 174 -9.73 -11.44 -7.37
C ILE A 174 -10.35 -12.28 -6.25
N LYS A 175 -9.89 -12.07 -5.02
CA LYS A 175 -10.38 -12.81 -3.86
C LYS A 175 -10.33 -11.97 -2.57
#